data_1c323a1af15cb327c7e8ece900ae4ffa
#
_entry.id   1c323a1af15cb327c7e8ece900ae4ffa
#
_cell.length_a   1.000
_cell.length_b   1.000
_cell.length_c   1.000
_cell.angle_alpha   90.00
_cell.angle_beta   90.00
_cell.angle_gamma   90.00
#
_symmetry.space_group_name_H-M   'P 1'
#
loop_
_entity.id
_entity.type
_entity.pdbx_description
1 polymer ?
#
loop_
_entity_poly.entity_id
_entity_poly.type
_entity_poly.pdbx_seq_one_letter_code
_entity_poly.pdbx_strand_id
1 'polypeptide(L)'
;SEVFAKSHPNIKLNWIRDSTGIIAARVLAEKDNPKADVLFAMAVTSMTGFAKMGIFEPYSPKGIEKLNPLFLDGKKPAEWVGHYGWASAMCFNTIEAGKRKMPPPASWVDLTNPVYKGKITMPNPASSGTGYLMVAAWIQMWGETKAWEFMDKLHENVGAYSHSGSKPCEQAAAGEYVIGLSFPFRAIRLKEQGAPIDIVLAQEGTGWEMQTGAIMKGTKN
;
A
#
# COMPACT_ATOMS: atom_id res chain seq x y z
N SER A 1 14.32 -9.76 8.87
CA SER A 1 14.75 -11.17 8.77
C SER A 1 16.07 -11.44 9.49
N GLU A 2 17.16 -10.73 9.21
CA GLU A 2 18.46 -10.95 9.90
C GLU A 2 18.38 -10.69 11.41
N VAL A 3 17.70 -9.64 11.84
CA VAL A 3 17.50 -9.34 13.27
C VAL A 3 16.73 -10.46 13.96
N PHE A 4 15.66 -10.94 13.32
CA PHE A 4 14.88 -12.07 13.84
C PHE A 4 15.71 -13.35 13.91
N ALA A 5 16.45 -13.68 12.86
CA ALA A 5 17.31 -14.87 12.85
C ALA A 5 18.40 -14.86 13.93
N LYS A 6 18.94 -13.66 14.26
CA LYS A 6 19.91 -13.51 15.36
C LYS A 6 19.28 -13.76 16.73
N SER A 7 18.05 -13.30 16.95
CA SER A 7 17.34 -13.49 18.22
C SER A 7 16.67 -14.85 18.35
N HIS A 8 16.33 -15.49 17.22
CA HIS A 8 15.63 -16.78 17.16
C HIS A 8 16.32 -17.73 16.16
N PRO A 9 17.56 -18.21 16.46
CA PRO A 9 18.36 -18.99 15.50
C PRO A 9 17.75 -20.35 15.15
N ASN A 10 16.86 -20.86 15.99
CA ASN A 10 16.20 -22.16 15.80
C ASN A 10 14.91 -22.04 14.95
N ILE A 11 14.51 -20.84 14.55
CA ILE A 11 13.31 -20.63 13.75
C ILE A 11 13.69 -20.25 12.31
N LYS A 12 13.35 -21.12 11.36
CA LYS A 12 13.53 -20.84 9.95
C LYS A 12 12.29 -20.16 9.39
N LEU A 13 12.44 -18.93 8.88
CA LEU A 13 11.36 -18.21 8.20
C LEU A 13 11.36 -18.50 6.70
N ASN A 14 10.24 -18.98 6.20
CA ASN A 14 9.96 -19.10 4.76
C ASN A 14 9.05 -17.96 4.33
N TRP A 15 9.57 -17.04 3.53
CA TRP A 15 8.84 -15.85 3.11
C TRP A 15 8.19 -16.03 1.75
N ILE A 16 6.91 -15.67 1.68
CA ILE A 16 6.23 -15.37 0.42
C ILE A 16 5.86 -13.90 0.49
N ARG A 17 6.33 -13.12 -0.47
CA ARG A 17 6.09 -11.68 -0.51
C ARG A 17 5.50 -11.28 -1.85
N ASP A 18 4.35 -10.63 -1.79
CA ASP A 18 3.67 -10.06 -2.95
C ASP A 18 2.77 -8.89 -2.53
N SER A 19 2.08 -8.29 -3.49
CA SER A 19 1.10 -7.23 -3.26
C SER A 19 -0.14 -7.75 -2.53
N THR A 20 -0.81 -6.86 -1.80
CA THR A 20 -1.95 -7.20 -0.93
C THR A 20 -3.03 -8.02 -1.65
N GLY A 21 -3.45 -7.62 -2.85
CA GLY A 21 -4.49 -8.33 -3.59
C GLY A 21 -4.08 -9.74 -4.01
N ILE A 22 -2.81 -9.93 -4.39
CA ILE A 22 -2.27 -11.25 -4.76
C ILE A 22 -2.20 -12.17 -3.54
N ILE A 23 -1.69 -11.67 -2.41
CA ILE A 23 -1.68 -12.42 -1.15
C ILE A 23 -3.10 -12.72 -0.68
N ALA A 24 -4.02 -11.76 -0.80
CA ALA A 24 -5.42 -11.94 -0.43
C ALA A 24 -6.09 -13.06 -1.23
N ALA A 25 -5.90 -13.08 -2.55
CA ALA A 25 -6.42 -14.15 -3.40
C ALA A 25 -5.86 -15.53 -3.00
N ARG A 26 -4.57 -15.59 -2.67
CA ARG A 26 -3.93 -16.80 -2.20
C ARG A 26 -4.49 -17.28 -0.86
N VAL A 27 -4.64 -16.38 0.11
CA VAL A 27 -5.23 -16.70 1.43
C VAL A 27 -6.62 -17.28 1.26
N LEU A 28 -7.46 -16.68 0.40
CA LEU A 28 -8.80 -17.19 0.11
C LEU A 28 -8.80 -18.56 -0.57
N ALA A 29 -7.88 -18.79 -1.49
CA ALA A 29 -7.74 -20.10 -2.15
C ALA A 29 -7.26 -21.21 -1.19
N GLU A 30 -6.47 -20.84 -0.18
CA GLU A 30 -5.89 -21.77 0.80
C GLU A 30 -6.68 -21.80 2.13
N LYS A 31 -7.82 -21.12 2.25
CA LYS A 31 -8.54 -20.89 3.53
C LYS A 31 -8.90 -22.18 4.27
N ASP A 32 -9.25 -23.26 3.55
CA ASP A 32 -9.64 -24.55 4.13
C ASP A 32 -8.43 -25.45 4.45
N ASN A 33 -7.24 -25.10 3.98
CA ASN A 33 -5.97 -25.76 4.27
C ASN A 33 -4.82 -24.76 4.21
N PRO A 34 -4.70 -23.85 5.22
CA PRO A 34 -3.71 -22.79 5.24
C PRO A 34 -2.30 -23.31 5.11
N LYS A 35 -1.49 -22.66 4.26
CA LYS A 35 -0.06 -22.97 4.06
C LYS A 35 0.85 -21.99 4.80
N ALA A 36 0.31 -20.81 5.14
CA ALA A 36 1.03 -19.81 5.91
C ALA A 36 0.66 -19.90 7.38
N ASP A 37 1.64 -19.68 8.26
CA ASP A 37 1.41 -19.59 9.70
C ASP A 37 1.01 -18.19 10.14
N VAL A 38 1.58 -17.19 9.48
CA VAL A 38 1.41 -15.77 9.83
C VAL A 38 1.22 -14.94 8.58
N LEU A 39 0.24 -14.05 8.60
CA LEU A 39 0.18 -12.90 7.69
C LEU A 39 0.91 -11.74 8.34
N PHE A 40 1.82 -11.10 7.59
CA PHE A 40 2.61 -9.99 8.09
C PHE A 40 2.61 -8.83 7.10
N ALA A 41 2.36 -7.63 7.62
CA ALA A 41 2.30 -6.40 6.84
C ALA A 41 1.25 -6.44 5.72
N MET A 42 0.06 -6.94 6.03
CA MET A 42 -1.12 -6.85 5.17
C MET A 42 -1.92 -5.58 5.47
N ALA A 43 -2.54 -5.03 4.45
CA ALA A 43 -3.46 -3.90 4.57
C ALA A 43 -4.67 -4.24 5.45
N VAL A 44 -5.01 -3.37 6.42
CA VAL A 44 -6.08 -3.62 7.40
C VAL A 44 -7.44 -3.87 6.75
N THR A 45 -7.72 -3.25 5.61
CA THR A 45 -8.96 -3.47 4.85
C THR A 45 -9.14 -4.93 4.46
N SER A 46 -8.08 -5.61 4.01
CA SER A 46 -8.12 -7.05 3.73
C SER A 46 -8.26 -7.88 5.00
N MET A 47 -7.53 -7.50 6.07
CA MET A 47 -7.52 -8.24 7.33
C MET A 47 -8.88 -8.22 8.03
N THR A 48 -9.59 -7.09 7.98
CA THR A 48 -10.97 -7.02 8.52
C THR A 48 -11.93 -7.96 7.79
N GLY A 49 -11.76 -8.13 6.48
CA GLY A 49 -12.50 -9.11 5.69
C GLY A 49 -12.20 -10.55 6.13
N PHE A 50 -10.94 -10.87 6.29
CA PHE A 50 -10.50 -12.20 6.74
C PHE A 50 -10.94 -12.53 8.17
N ALA A 51 -10.88 -11.54 9.08
CA ALA A 51 -11.39 -11.71 10.45
C ALA A 51 -12.88 -12.06 10.49
N LYS A 52 -13.70 -11.44 9.62
CA LYS A 52 -15.13 -11.78 9.47
C LYS A 52 -15.36 -13.20 8.96
N MET A 53 -14.40 -13.78 8.23
CA MET A 53 -14.45 -15.16 7.75
C MET A 53 -13.92 -16.18 8.77
N GLY A 54 -13.42 -15.72 9.93
CA GLY A 54 -12.87 -16.58 10.99
C GLY A 54 -11.56 -17.28 10.59
N ILE A 55 -10.75 -16.65 9.74
CA ILE A 55 -9.49 -17.21 9.22
C ILE A 55 -8.34 -17.10 10.24
N PHE A 56 -8.48 -16.24 11.25
CA PHE A 56 -7.41 -15.96 12.20
C PHE A 56 -7.57 -16.72 13.51
N GLU A 57 -6.42 -17.06 14.08
CA GLU A 57 -6.31 -17.53 15.45
C GLU A 57 -6.21 -16.32 16.38
N PRO A 58 -7.13 -16.16 17.34
CA PRO A 58 -7.05 -15.06 18.30
C PRO A 58 -5.78 -15.14 19.15
N TYR A 59 -4.99 -14.09 19.16
CA TYR A 59 -3.73 -14.02 19.90
C TYR A 59 -3.40 -12.58 20.33
N SER A 60 -3.11 -12.42 21.60
CA SER A 60 -2.67 -11.14 22.16
C SER A 60 -1.17 -11.18 22.43
N PRO A 61 -0.33 -10.57 21.57
CA PRO A 61 1.12 -10.56 21.78
C PRO A 61 1.49 -9.77 23.04
N LYS A 62 2.60 -10.14 23.67
CA LYS A 62 3.15 -9.44 24.84
C LYS A 62 3.39 -7.97 24.49
N GLY A 63 2.91 -7.06 25.31
CA GLY A 63 3.05 -5.62 25.12
C GLY A 63 1.90 -4.98 24.31
N ILE A 64 0.89 -5.75 23.92
CA ILE A 64 -0.29 -5.24 23.18
C ILE A 64 -0.99 -4.11 23.93
N GLU A 65 -0.94 -4.12 25.26
CA GLU A 65 -1.53 -3.10 26.13
C GLU A 65 -0.87 -1.72 26.00
N LYS A 66 0.32 -1.66 25.40
CA LYS A 66 1.07 -0.41 25.17
C LYS A 66 0.77 0.22 23.81
N LEU A 67 0.04 -0.48 22.96
CA LEU A 67 -0.30 0.02 21.64
C LEU A 67 -1.45 1.02 21.71
N ASN A 68 -1.44 1.99 20.80
CA ASN A 68 -2.61 2.84 20.62
C ASN A 68 -3.80 1.95 20.21
N PRO A 69 -4.99 2.11 20.82
CA PRO A 69 -6.19 1.34 20.49
C PRO A 69 -6.55 1.32 19.01
N LEU A 70 -6.17 2.35 18.25
CA LEU A 70 -6.36 2.42 16.80
C LEU A 70 -5.67 1.25 16.05
N PHE A 71 -4.61 0.68 16.62
CA PHE A 71 -3.85 -0.43 16.02
C PHE A 71 -4.36 -1.81 16.44
N LEU A 72 -5.54 -1.87 17.03
CA LEU A 72 -6.15 -3.12 17.53
C LEU A 72 -7.52 -3.33 16.90
N ASP A 73 -7.94 -4.59 16.77
CA ASP A 73 -9.27 -4.96 16.26
C ASP A 73 -10.40 -4.83 17.31
N GLY A 74 -10.07 -4.41 18.52
CA GLY A 74 -11.01 -4.24 19.62
C GLY A 74 -11.43 -5.55 20.32
N LYS A 75 -10.99 -6.71 19.84
CA LYS A 75 -11.28 -8.02 20.45
C LYS A 75 -10.28 -8.38 21.55
N LYS A 76 -10.67 -9.28 22.43
CA LYS A 76 -9.84 -9.85 23.50
C LYS A 76 -10.05 -11.36 23.58
N PRO A 77 -9.08 -12.19 23.13
CA PRO A 77 -7.80 -11.81 22.46
C PRO A 77 -8.02 -11.19 21.07
N ALA A 78 -7.05 -10.42 20.61
CA ALA A 78 -7.08 -9.80 19.29
C ALA A 78 -6.93 -10.83 18.18
N GLU A 79 -7.56 -10.63 17.04
CA GLU A 79 -7.38 -11.45 15.84
C GLU A 79 -6.31 -10.91 14.92
N TRP A 80 -6.06 -9.60 14.95
CA TRP A 80 -4.96 -8.95 14.25
C TRP A 80 -4.43 -7.73 15.03
N VAL A 81 -3.21 -7.36 14.75
CA VAL A 81 -2.53 -6.23 15.39
C VAL A 81 -1.88 -5.36 14.33
N GLY A 82 -2.06 -4.05 14.42
CA GLY A 82 -1.43 -3.06 13.55
C GLY A 82 0.04 -2.86 13.89
N HIS A 83 0.86 -2.65 12.84
CA HIS A 83 2.30 -2.43 12.98
C HIS A 83 2.67 -0.97 12.75
N TYR A 84 2.17 -0.36 11.67
CA TYR A 84 2.41 1.04 11.31
C TYR A 84 1.35 1.55 10.36
N GLY A 85 1.15 2.88 10.39
CA GLY A 85 0.33 3.59 9.42
C GLY A 85 1.15 4.01 8.19
N TRP A 86 0.49 4.13 7.06
CA TRP A 86 1.06 4.62 5.81
C TRP A 86 -0.01 5.37 5.00
N ALA A 87 0.42 6.23 4.12
CA ALA A 87 -0.45 7.06 3.29
C ALA A 87 -0.07 6.96 1.82
N SER A 88 -0.92 7.42 0.92
CA SER A 88 -0.60 7.57 -0.50
C SER A 88 0.11 8.90 -0.76
N ALA A 89 0.98 8.92 -1.79
CA ALA A 89 1.72 10.09 -2.23
C ALA A 89 2.07 10.01 -3.71
N MET A 90 2.45 11.13 -4.28
CA MET A 90 2.99 11.23 -5.64
C MET A 90 4.52 11.35 -5.56
N CYS A 91 5.23 10.56 -6.34
CA CYS A 91 6.66 10.67 -6.58
C CYS A 91 6.84 11.45 -7.89
N PHE A 92 7.31 12.68 -7.82
CA PHE A 92 7.46 13.58 -8.96
C PHE A 92 8.92 13.69 -9.37
N ASN A 93 9.27 13.26 -10.58
CA ASN A 93 10.64 13.38 -11.09
C ASN A 93 10.91 14.80 -11.59
N THR A 94 11.74 15.53 -10.88
CA THR A 94 12.05 16.95 -11.15
C THR A 94 12.86 17.14 -12.42
N ILE A 95 13.77 16.22 -12.75
CA ILE A 95 14.59 16.29 -13.97
C ILE A 95 13.75 16.04 -15.21
N GLU A 96 12.96 14.96 -15.22
CA GLU A 96 12.13 14.62 -16.37
C GLU A 96 11.00 15.64 -16.59
N ALA A 97 10.45 16.18 -15.52
CA ALA A 97 9.49 17.27 -15.58
C ALA A 97 10.10 18.54 -16.16
N GLY A 98 11.31 18.91 -15.71
CA GLY A 98 12.03 20.10 -16.22
C GLY A 98 12.31 20.00 -17.71
N LYS A 99 12.76 18.84 -18.21
CA LYS A 99 12.99 18.61 -19.65
C LYS A 99 11.73 18.83 -20.49
N ARG A 100 10.56 18.56 -19.92
CA ARG A 100 9.26 18.64 -20.60
C ARG A 100 8.46 19.89 -20.23
N LYS A 101 9.01 20.75 -19.38
CA LYS A 101 8.33 21.95 -18.85
C LYS A 101 6.99 21.61 -18.18
N MET A 102 6.92 20.46 -17.49
CA MET A 102 5.73 20.02 -16.77
C MET A 102 5.74 20.59 -15.36
N PRO A 103 4.65 21.25 -14.91
CA PRO A 103 4.56 21.76 -13.55
C PRO A 103 4.47 20.61 -12.52
N PRO A 104 4.89 20.81 -11.27
CA PRO A 104 4.58 19.86 -10.20
C PRO A 104 3.08 19.88 -9.91
N PRO A 105 2.43 18.72 -9.73
CA PRO A 105 1.04 18.67 -9.26
C PRO A 105 0.98 19.12 -7.80
N ALA A 106 -0.09 19.81 -7.40
CA ALA A 106 -0.37 20.17 -6.01
C ALA A 106 -1.58 19.41 -5.44
N SER A 107 -2.41 18.86 -6.33
CA SER A 107 -3.68 18.20 -6.02
C SER A 107 -3.82 16.89 -6.79
N TRP A 108 -4.75 16.04 -6.35
CA TRP A 108 -5.12 14.87 -7.15
C TRP A 108 -5.73 15.29 -8.49
N VAL A 109 -6.56 16.34 -8.47
CA VAL A 109 -7.24 16.84 -9.68
C VAL A 109 -6.24 17.30 -10.74
N ASP A 110 -5.09 17.85 -10.36
CA ASP A 110 -4.05 18.26 -11.31
C ASP A 110 -3.56 17.11 -12.19
N LEU A 111 -3.62 15.87 -11.69
CA LEU A 111 -3.23 14.68 -12.45
C LEU A 111 -4.10 14.42 -13.68
N THR A 112 -5.27 15.07 -13.78
CA THR A 112 -6.13 14.98 -14.96
C THR A 112 -5.73 15.95 -16.07
N ASN A 113 -4.77 16.84 -15.82
CA ASN A 113 -4.29 17.79 -16.83
C ASN A 113 -3.65 17.01 -17.99
N PRO A 114 -4.04 17.29 -19.25
CA PRO A 114 -3.51 16.64 -20.43
C PRO A 114 -1.98 16.75 -20.60
N VAL A 115 -1.32 17.70 -19.91
CA VAL A 115 0.13 17.82 -19.89
C VAL A 115 0.81 16.55 -19.39
N TYR A 116 0.15 15.76 -18.54
CA TYR A 116 0.66 14.51 -17.98
C TYR A 116 0.28 13.26 -18.80
N LYS A 117 -0.34 13.40 -19.97
CA LYS A 117 -0.79 12.26 -20.77
C LYS A 117 0.31 11.24 -21.03
N GLY A 118 0.08 9.99 -20.55
CA GLY A 118 1.04 8.89 -20.64
C GLY A 118 2.29 9.05 -19.76
N LYS A 119 2.30 10.00 -18.81
CA LYS A 119 3.46 10.30 -17.95
C LYS A 119 3.24 9.91 -16.49
N ILE A 120 2.09 9.35 -16.18
CA ILE A 120 1.75 8.85 -14.85
C ILE A 120 1.84 7.32 -14.87
N THR A 121 2.41 6.75 -13.82
CA THR A 121 2.28 5.31 -13.51
C THR A 121 1.67 5.16 -12.13
N MET A 122 0.82 4.15 -11.94
CA MET A 122 0.15 3.92 -10.66
C MET A 122 -0.03 2.43 -10.36
N PRO A 123 -0.24 2.06 -9.08
CA PRO A 123 -0.56 0.69 -8.73
C PRO A 123 -1.96 0.32 -9.23
N ASN A 124 -2.12 -0.90 -9.75
CA ASN A 124 -3.42 -1.41 -10.15
C ASN A 124 -4.31 -1.64 -8.92
N PRO A 125 -5.49 -1.02 -8.82
CA PRO A 125 -6.36 -1.13 -7.65
C PRO A 125 -6.85 -2.55 -7.36
N ALA A 126 -6.98 -3.39 -8.38
CA ALA A 126 -7.46 -4.77 -8.21
C ALA A 126 -6.42 -5.69 -7.57
N SER A 127 -5.12 -5.38 -7.67
CA SER A 127 -4.05 -6.26 -7.18
C SER A 127 -3.13 -5.61 -6.14
N SER A 128 -3.10 -4.28 -6.05
CA SER A 128 -2.27 -3.52 -5.12
C SER A 128 -3.11 -2.87 -4.02
N GLY A 129 -2.75 -3.12 -2.75
CA GLY A 129 -3.36 -2.42 -1.62
C GLY A 129 -3.16 -0.90 -1.71
N THR A 130 -2.04 -0.43 -2.25
CA THR A 130 -1.79 1.01 -2.46
C THR A 130 -2.75 1.59 -3.50
N GLY A 131 -2.96 0.89 -4.61
CA GLY A 131 -3.94 1.32 -5.61
C GLY A 131 -5.37 1.31 -5.07
N TYR A 132 -5.73 0.26 -4.32
CA TYR A 132 -7.03 0.17 -3.66
C TYR A 132 -7.26 1.32 -2.67
N LEU A 133 -6.26 1.63 -1.83
CA LEU A 133 -6.33 2.74 -0.89
C LEU A 133 -6.61 4.07 -1.58
N MET A 134 -5.97 4.33 -2.72
CA MET A 134 -6.19 5.57 -3.47
C MET A 134 -7.64 5.68 -3.95
N VAL A 135 -8.17 4.62 -4.57
CA VAL A 135 -9.57 4.58 -5.02
C VAL A 135 -10.53 4.78 -3.86
N ALA A 136 -10.34 4.05 -2.77
CA ALA A 136 -11.17 4.18 -1.57
C ALA A 136 -11.13 5.60 -0.99
N ALA A 137 -9.95 6.23 -0.96
CA ALA A 137 -9.78 7.59 -0.46
C ALA A 137 -10.48 8.62 -1.35
N TRP A 138 -10.37 8.52 -2.67
CA TRP A 138 -11.06 9.43 -3.59
C TRP A 138 -12.58 9.30 -3.47
N ILE A 139 -13.11 8.06 -3.34
CA ILE A 139 -14.55 7.85 -3.10
C ILE A 139 -14.98 8.47 -1.76
N GLN A 140 -14.17 8.32 -0.70
CA GLN A 140 -14.48 8.92 0.60
C GLN A 140 -14.43 10.45 0.59
N MET A 141 -13.50 11.04 -0.14
CA MET A 141 -13.34 12.50 -0.21
C MET A 141 -14.42 13.18 -1.05
N TRP A 142 -14.81 12.57 -2.18
CA TRP A 142 -15.63 13.25 -3.17
C TRP A 142 -17.01 12.61 -3.43
N GLY A 143 -17.25 11.44 -2.85
CA GLY A 143 -18.40 10.60 -3.18
C GLY A 143 -18.18 9.81 -4.47
N GLU A 144 -18.94 8.74 -4.64
CA GLU A 144 -18.73 7.76 -5.70
C GLU A 144 -18.75 8.37 -7.11
N THR A 145 -19.76 9.14 -7.45
CA THR A 145 -19.91 9.74 -8.78
C THR A 145 -18.71 10.60 -9.19
N LYS A 146 -18.35 11.58 -8.35
CA LYS A 146 -17.22 12.47 -8.65
C LYS A 146 -15.88 11.76 -8.66
N ALA A 147 -15.71 10.76 -7.80
CA ALA A 147 -14.50 9.98 -7.76
C ALA A 147 -14.32 9.16 -9.06
N TRP A 148 -15.37 8.56 -9.59
CA TRP A 148 -15.31 7.86 -10.87
C TRP A 148 -15.05 8.80 -12.04
N GLU A 149 -15.71 9.95 -12.10
CA GLU A 149 -15.43 10.98 -13.11
C GLU A 149 -13.96 11.45 -13.09
N PHE A 150 -13.37 11.57 -11.89
CA PHE A 150 -11.97 11.89 -11.74
C PHE A 150 -11.08 10.73 -12.22
N MET A 151 -11.38 9.49 -11.80
CA MET A 151 -10.58 8.31 -12.16
C MET A 151 -10.60 8.03 -13.66
N ASP A 152 -11.73 8.26 -14.34
CA ASP A 152 -11.82 8.14 -15.80
C ASP A 152 -10.88 9.14 -16.49
N LYS A 153 -10.88 10.40 -16.05
CA LYS A 153 -9.95 11.42 -16.58
C LYS A 153 -8.49 11.11 -16.24
N LEU A 154 -8.22 10.65 -15.02
CA LEU A 154 -6.87 10.22 -14.61
C LEU A 154 -6.38 9.06 -15.48
N HIS A 155 -7.25 8.09 -15.79
CA HIS A 155 -6.92 6.94 -16.63
C HIS A 155 -6.37 7.34 -17.99
N GLU A 156 -6.86 8.41 -18.60
CA GLU A 156 -6.34 8.92 -19.87
C GLU A 156 -4.88 9.37 -19.81
N ASN A 157 -4.42 9.77 -18.62
CA ASN A 157 -3.04 10.22 -18.36
C ASN A 157 -2.11 9.12 -17.84
N VAL A 158 -2.68 7.98 -17.39
CA VAL A 158 -1.90 6.84 -16.91
C VAL A 158 -1.29 6.08 -18.07
N GLY A 159 0.03 6.00 -18.09
CA GLY A 159 0.79 5.24 -19.09
C GLY A 159 0.96 3.76 -18.72
N ALA A 160 0.93 3.43 -17.43
CA ALA A 160 1.04 2.04 -16.98
C ALA A 160 0.45 1.82 -15.58
N TYR A 161 -0.05 0.59 -15.39
CA TYR A 161 -0.46 0.07 -14.09
C TYR A 161 0.49 -1.05 -13.66
N SER A 162 0.86 -1.07 -12.36
CA SER A 162 1.72 -2.11 -11.79
C SER A 162 1.03 -2.87 -10.67
N HIS A 163 1.38 -4.13 -10.46
CA HIS A 163 0.88 -4.89 -9.30
C HIS A 163 1.50 -4.41 -7.98
N SER A 164 2.69 -3.84 -8.03
CA SER A 164 3.43 -3.37 -6.85
C SER A 164 3.06 -1.93 -6.49
N GLY A 165 2.81 -1.65 -5.20
CA GLY A 165 2.60 -0.30 -4.70
C GLY A 165 3.85 0.59 -4.71
N SER A 166 5.06 0.01 -4.70
CA SER A 166 6.34 0.74 -4.73
C SER A 166 6.90 0.96 -6.15
N LYS A 167 6.55 0.09 -7.10
CA LYS A 167 7.07 0.14 -8.46
C LYS A 167 6.86 1.49 -9.17
N PRO A 168 5.70 2.15 -9.05
CA PRO A 168 5.51 3.45 -9.69
C PRO A 168 6.51 4.52 -9.24
N CYS A 169 6.83 4.58 -7.94
CA CYS A 169 7.82 5.51 -7.45
C CYS A 169 9.24 5.17 -7.94
N GLU A 170 9.56 3.88 -8.06
CA GLU A 170 10.82 3.41 -8.64
C GLU A 170 10.94 3.81 -10.12
N GLN A 171 9.87 3.67 -10.88
CA GLN A 171 9.82 4.07 -12.28
C GLN A 171 9.95 5.58 -12.46
N ALA A 172 9.29 6.36 -11.59
CA ALA A 172 9.49 7.81 -11.57
C ALA A 172 10.95 8.17 -11.23
N ALA A 173 11.52 7.55 -10.20
CA ALA A 173 12.92 7.77 -9.81
C ALA A 173 13.91 7.45 -10.93
N ALA A 174 13.65 6.39 -11.70
CA ALA A 174 14.45 6.00 -12.86
C ALA A 174 14.23 6.89 -14.11
N GLY A 175 13.23 7.78 -14.10
CA GLY A 175 12.89 8.64 -15.23
C GLY A 175 12.05 7.97 -16.32
N GLU A 176 11.53 6.78 -16.09
CA GLU A 176 10.60 6.11 -17.01
C GLU A 176 9.28 6.89 -17.12
N TYR A 177 8.81 7.44 -15.99
CA TYR A 177 7.64 8.29 -15.88
C TYR A 177 7.97 9.59 -15.13
N VAL A 178 7.15 10.62 -15.34
CA VAL A 178 7.29 11.88 -14.60
C VAL A 178 6.69 11.78 -13.22
N ILE A 179 5.57 11.06 -13.11
CA ILE A 179 4.82 10.89 -11.86
C ILE A 179 4.58 9.42 -11.59
N GLY A 180 4.95 8.98 -10.38
CA GLY A 180 4.61 7.66 -9.86
C GLY A 180 3.72 7.78 -8.64
N LEU A 181 2.50 7.24 -8.70
CA LEU A 181 1.62 7.18 -7.53
C LEU A 181 2.05 6.02 -6.63
N SER A 182 2.35 6.31 -5.36
CA SER A 182 2.92 5.34 -4.44
C SER A 182 2.68 5.78 -2.98
N PHE A 183 3.67 5.64 -2.12
CA PHE A 183 3.63 6.02 -0.72
C PHE A 183 4.94 6.69 -0.27
N PRO A 184 4.91 7.61 0.72
CA PRO A 184 6.04 8.46 1.09
C PRO A 184 7.29 7.69 1.49
N PHE A 185 7.15 6.59 2.22
CA PHE A 185 8.29 5.81 2.72
C PHE A 185 9.21 5.33 1.59
N ARG A 186 8.63 4.87 0.46
CA ARG A 186 9.44 4.45 -0.71
C ARG A 186 10.12 5.64 -1.36
N ALA A 187 9.40 6.75 -1.49
CA ALA A 187 9.93 7.98 -2.06
C ALA A 187 11.10 8.54 -1.22
N ILE A 188 10.96 8.57 0.11
CA ILE A 188 12.02 9.01 1.02
C ILE A 188 13.30 8.18 0.79
N ARG A 189 13.19 6.87 0.78
CA ARG A 189 14.35 5.99 0.57
C ARG A 189 15.03 6.19 -0.78
N LEU A 190 14.26 6.41 -1.84
CA LEU A 190 14.82 6.69 -3.17
C LEU A 190 15.50 8.05 -3.20
N LYS A 191 14.91 9.07 -2.55
CA LYS A 191 15.49 10.41 -2.43
C LYS A 191 16.80 10.39 -1.64
N GLU A 192 16.87 9.63 -0.54
CA GLU A 192 18.11 9.41 0.23
C GLU A 192 19.21 8.72 -0.61
N GLN A 193 18.84 7.94 -1.61
CA GLN A 193 19.75 7.31 -2.57
C GLN A 193 20.12 8.24 -3.74
N GLY A 194 19.70 9.51 -3.72
CA GLY A 194 20.01 10.50 -4.73
C GLY A 194 19.06 10.55 -5.93
N ALA A 195 17.89 9.86 -5.86
CA ALA A 195 16.93 9.95 -6.95
C ALA A 195 16.32 11.36 -7.05
N PRO A 196 16.16 11.91 -8.27
CA PRO A 196 15.68 13.27 -8.50
C PRO A 196 14.17 13.36 -8.41
N ILE A 197 13.62 12.96 -7.26
CA ILE A 197 12.19 12.97 -7.02
C ILE A 197 11.80 13.87 -5.87
N ASP A 198 10.69 14.56 -6.01
CA ASP A 198 9.99 15.21 -4.92
C ASP A 198 8.76 14.38 -4.49
N ILE A 199 8.42 14.53 -3.21
CA ILE A 199 7.28 13.85 -2.60
C ILE A 199 6.16 14.87 -2.50
N VAL A 200 5.07 14.61 -3.21
CA VAL A 200 3.90 15.48 -3.21
C VAL A 200 2.75 14.79 -2.47
N LEU A 201 2.24 15.48 -1.47
CA LEU A 201 0.98 15.14 -0.80
C LEU A 201 -0.10 16.08 -1.34
N ALA A 202 -1.20 15.52 -1.80
CA ALA A 202 -2.26 16.30 -2.40
C ALA A 202 -2.94 17.24 -1.38
N GLN A 203 -3.25 18.46 -1.81
CA GLN A 203 -3.86 19.50 -0.96
C GLN A 203 -5.23 19.09 -0.43
N GLU A 204 -5.98 18.29 -1.16
CA GLU A 204 -7.30 17.78 -0.74
C GLU A 204 -7.19 16.74 0.38
N GLY A 205 -5.99 16.29 0.68
CA GLY A 205 -5.72 15.20 1.60
C GLY A 205 -5.32 13.92 0.88
N THR A 206 -4.99 12.93 1.65
CA THR A 206 -4.56 11.61 1.14
C THR A 206 -5.14 10.49 1.96
N GLY A 207 -5.42 9.36 1.32
CA GLY A 207 -5.81 8.15 2.03
C GLY A 207 -4.67 7.64 2.90
N TRP A 208 -5.03 7.13 4.07
CA TRP A 208 -4.11 6.43 4.94
C TRP A 208 -4.70 5.09 5.39
N GLU A 209 -3.84 4.17 5.67
CA GLU A 209 -4.19 2.82 6.11
C GLU A 209 -3.09 2.30 7.04
N MET A 210 -3.34 1.18 7.74
CA MET A 210 -2.30 0.52 8.52
C MET A 210 -1.94 -0.85 7.92
N GLN A 211 -0.71 -1.25 8.14
CA GLN A 211 -0.24 -2.61 7.93
C GLN A 211 -0.42 -3.39 9.22
N THR A 212 -0.90 -4.61 9.10
CA THR A 212 -1.28 -5.45 10.25
C THR A 212 -0.68 -6.85 10.13
N GLY A 213 -0.69 -7.58 11.24
CA GLY A 213 -0.30 -8.98 11.29
C GLY A 213 -1.31 -9.81 12.05
N ALA A 214 -1.42 -11.08 11.67
CA ALA A 214 -2.29 -12.07 12.31
C ALA A 214 -1.70 -13.46 12.20
N ILE A 215 -2.07 -14.34 13.12
CA ILE A 215 -1.79 -15.77 13.06
C ILE A 215 -2.91 -16.46 12.30
N MET A 216 -2.57 -17.35 11.39
CA MET A 216 -3.55 -18.13 10.63
C MET A 216 -4.14 -19.23 11.50
N LYS A 217 -5.48 -19.38 11.45
CA LYS A 217 -6.16 -20.44 12.18
C LYS A 217 -5.72 -21.82 11.68
N GLY A 218 -5.41 -22.72 12.61
CA GLY A 218 -4.98 -24.07 12.28
C GLY A 218 -3.50 -24.20 11.93
N THR A 219 -2.69 -23.15 12.17
CA THR A 219 -1.20 -23.27 12.10
C THR A 219 -0.71 -24.41 13.01
N LYS A 220 0.36 -25.07 12.57
CA LYS A 220 0.99 -26.18 13.30
C LYS A 220 2.27 -25.76 14.02
N ASN A 221 2.68 -24.49 13.87
CA ASN A 221 3.91 -23.92 14.41
C ASN A 221 3.64 -22.91 15.54
#